data_f2d46d550a3cfcb74e8be5c1d10bbe02
#
_entry.id   f2d46d550a3cfcb74e8be5c1d10bbe02
#
_cell.length_a   1.000
_cell.length_b   1.000
_cell.length_c   1.000
_cell.angle_alpha   90.00
_cell.angle_beta   90.00
_cell.angle_gamma   90.00
#
_symmetry.space_group_name_H-M   'P 1'
#
loop_
_entity.id
_entity.type
_entity.pdbx_description
1 polymer ?
#
loop_
_entity_poly.entity_id
_entity_poly.type
_entity_poly.pdbx_seq_one_letter_code
_entity_poly.pdbx_strand_id
1 'polypeptide(L)'
;MLLIRAIVRPEKSIVVLKALFEAGFPAVTKMAVFGRGKQRGLKVGNVTYDELPKELLLIAIKDADKDFVISTIIDAARTDEKGAFGDGKIFVTPIVESYTISSGVME
;
A
#
# COMPACT_ATOMS: atom_id res chain seq x y z
N MET A 1 -8.09 13.57 -9.07
CA MET A 1 -7.71 12.94 -7.81
C MET A 1 -7.73 11.43 -7.96
N LEU A 2 -6.78 10.76 -7.38
CA LEU A 2 -6.62 9.32 -7.49
C LEU A 2 -6.57 8.69 -6.10
N LEU A 3 -7.10 7.46 -5.98
CA LEU A 3 -6.94 6.64 -4.80
C LEU A 3 -5.92 5.56 -5.10
N ILE A 4 -4.87 5.52 -4.30
CA ILE A 4 -3.87 4.47 -4.37
C ILE A 4 -4.14 3.48 -3.24
N ARG A 5 -4.26 2.20 -3.61
CA ARG A 5 -4.35 1.08 -2.68
C ARG A 5 -3.08 0.27 -2.83
N ALA A 6 -2.26 0.25 -1.79
CA ALA A 6 -1.01 -0.49 -1.81
C ALA A 6 -1.09 -1.62 -0.79
N ILE A 7 -0.95 -2.85 -1.25
CA ILE A 7 -0.89 -4.02 -0.37
C ILE A 7 0.58 -4.37 -0.24
N VAL A 8 1.09 -4.32 0.99
CA VAL A 8 2.53 -4.50 1.26
C VAL A 8 2.75 -5.53 2.36
N ARG A 9 3.98 -6.00 2.49
CA ARG A 9 4.35 -6.86 3.62
C ARG A 9 4.20 -6.10 4.93
N PRO A 10 3.75 -6.74 6.00
CA PRO A 10 3.60 -6.05 7.29
C PRO A 10 4.88 -5.39 7.77
N GLU A 11 6.02 -6.07 7.60
CA GLU A 11 7.32 -5.56 8.03
C GLU A 11 7.79 -4.35 7.20
N LYS A 12 7.20 -4.13 6.02
CA LYS A 12 7.51 -2.98 5.16
C LYS A 12 6.56 -1.81 5.36
N SER A 13 5.46 -2.01 6.05
CA SER A 13 4.43 -0.98 6.20
C SER A 13 4.98 0.30 6.83
N ILE A 14 5.73 0.18 7.92
CA ILE A 14 6.30 1.34 8.61
C ILE A 14 7.31 2.06 7.72
N VAL A 15 8.12 1.31 6.96
CA VAL A 15 9.10 1.89 6.05
C VAL A 15 8.40 2.70 4.96
N VAL A 16 7.31 2.16 4.40
CA VAL A 16 6.52 2.86 3.37
C VAL A 16 5.88 4.12 3.95
N LEU A 17 5.26 4.01 5.14
CA LEU A 17 4.62 5.15 5.78
C LEU A 17 5.62 6.28 6.05
N LYS A 18 6.81 5.92 6.53
CA LYS A 18 7.87 6.89 6.78
C LYS A 18 8.32 7.57 5.49
N ALA A 19 8.54 6.79 4.43
CA ALA A 19 8.94 7.32 3.14
C ALA A 19 7.90 8.29 2.58
N LEU A 20 6.62 7.94 2.68
CA LEU A 20 5.54 8.82 2.24
C LEU A 20 5.47 10.09 3.08
N PHE A 21 5.63 9.98 4.39
CA PHE A 21 5.65 11.14 5.27
C PHE A 21 6.77 12.11 4.88
N GLU A 22 8.00 11.58 4.70
CA GLU A 22 9.15 12.39 4.33
C GLU A 22 9.01 13.00 2.93
N ALA A 23 8.26 12.34 2.05
CA ALA A 23 7.99 12.85 0.71
C ALA A 23 6.86 13.89 0.66
N GLY A 24 6.23 14.19 1.81
CA GLY A 24 5.17 15.18 1.88
C GLY A 24 3.75 14.61 1.81
N PHE A 25 3.60 13.29 1.98
CA PHE A 25 2.30 12.60 1.92
C PHE A 25 2.02 11.88 3.24
N PRO A 26 1.70 12.62 4.32
CA PRO A 26 1.51 12.01 5.64
C PRO A 26 0.15 11.35 5.85
N ALA A 27 -0.85 11.71 5.05
CA ALA A 27 -2.23 11.28 5.26
C ALA A 27 -2.48 9.92 4.61
N VAL A 28 -2.26 8.84 5.36
CA VAL A 28 -2.42 7.48 4.89
C VAL A 28 -3.27 6.69 5.88
N THR A 29 -4.24 5.93 5.37
CA THR A 29 -5.04 5.01 6.18
C THR A 29 -4.46 3.61 6.02
N LYS A 30 -4.31 2.90 7.12
CA LYS A 30 -3.72 1.57 7.13
C LYS A 30 -4.69 0.57 7.76
N MET A 31 -4.78 -0.62 7.17
CA MET A 31 -5.53 -1.72 7.75
C MET A 31 -4.86 -3.06 7.48
N ALA A 32 -5.01 -3.98 8.43
CA ALA A 32 -4.50 -5.34 8.29
C ALA A 32 -5.42 -6.15 7.39
N VAL A 33 -4.84 -6.91 6.49
CA VAL A 33 -5.58 -7.78 5.57
C VAL A 33 -4.85 -9.11 5.42
N PHE A 34 -5.53 -10.10 4.85
CA PHE A 34 -4.93 -11.38 4.52
C PHE A 34 -5.03 -11.59 3.02
N GLY A 35 -3.95 -12.11 2.42
CA GLY A 35 -3.92 -12.27 0.99
C GLY A 35 -3.18 -13.52 0.54
N ARG A 36 -3.48 -13.95 -0.68
CA ARG A 36 -2.73 -14.97 -1.42
C ARG A 36 -2.35 -14.38 -2.76
N GLY A 37 -1.18 -14.78 -3.23
CA GLY A 37 -0.71 -14.34 -4.52
C GLY A 37 0.21 -15.38 -5.11
N LYS A 38 1.21 -14.95 -5.86
CA LYS A 38 2.24 -15.84 -6.40
C LYS A 38 3.13 -16.40 -5.31
N GLN A 39 3.24 -15.73 -4.19
CA GLN A 39 3.95 -16.23 -3.03
C GLN A 39 3.18 -17.43 -2.49
N ARG A 40 3.85 -18.57 -2.36
CA ARG A 40 3.26 -19.77 -1.77
C ARG A 40 2.95 -19.53 -0.30
N GLY A 41 1.93 -20.21 0.20
CA GLY A 41 1.59 -20.16 1.61
C GLY A 41 2.74 -20.63 2.49
N LEU A 42 2.74 -20.14 3.73
CA LEU A 42 3.74 -20.51 4.71
C LEU A 42 3.52 -21.93 5.17
N LYS A 43 4.58 -22.74 5.16
CA LYS A 43 4.51 -24.13 5.65
C LYS A 43 5.21 -24.24 6.99
N VAL A 44 4.48 -24.70 7.99
CA VAL A 44 5.01 -24.96 9.33
C VAL A 44 4.74 -26.42 9.67
N GLY A 45 5.80 -27.24 9.70
CA GLY A 45 5.65 -28.69 9.86
C GLY A 45 4.88 -29.28 8.68
N ASN A 46 3.73 -29.92 8.97
CA ASN A 46 2.85 -30.50 7.95
C ASN A 46 1.68 -29.61 7.59
N VAL A 47 1.63 -28.39 8.14
CA VAL A 47 0.53 -27.45 7.90
C VAL A 47 0.98 -26.37 6.93
N THR A 48 0.17 -26.14 5.89
CA THR A 48 0.41 -25.07 4.91
C THR A 48 -0.63 -23.98 5.12
N TYR A 49 -0.18 -22.76 5.31
CA TYR A 49 -1.04 -21.59 5.45
C TYR A 49 -1.11 -20.88 4.10
N ASP A 50 -2.28 -20.95 3.44
CA ASP A 50 -2.48 -20.35 2.11
C ASP A 50 -2.60 -18.84 2.18
N GLU A 51 -3.10 -18.30 3.29
CA GLU A 51 -3.27 -16.87 3.47
C GLU A 51 -2.17 -16.30 4.34
N LEU A 52 -1.61 -15.18 3.91
CA LEU A 52 -0.54 -14.50 4.62
C LEU A 52 -1.01 -13.12 5.06
N PRO A 53 -0.57 -12.64 6.22
CA PRO A 53 -0.88 -11.29 6.65
C PRO A 53 -0.20 -10.27 5.74
N LYS A 54 -0.94 -9.24 5.39
CA LYS A 54 -0.48 -8.09 4.61
C LYS A 54 -1.06 -6.83 5.23
N GLU A 55 -0.59 -5.69 4.78
CA GLU A 55 -1.20 -4.41 5.17
C GLU A 55 -1.63 -3.65 3.93
N LEU A 56 -2.85 -3.10 3.99
CA LEU A 56 -3.41 -2.28 2.94
C LEU A 56 -3.26 -0.81 3.33
N LEU A 57 -2.62 -0.05 2.47
CA LEU A 57 -2.43 1.38 2.64
C LEU A 57 -3.30 2.11 1.63
N LEU A 58 -4.08 3.08 2.11
CA LEU A 58 -4.95 3.89 1.26
C LEU A 58 -4.46 5.34 1.31
N ILE A 59 -4.24 5.92 0.13
CA ILE A 59 -3.83 7.31 0.05
C ILE A 59 -4.52 7.98 -1.14
N ALA A 60 -5.11 9.15 -0.90
CA ALA A 60 -5.71 9.97 -1.94
C ALA A 60 -4.72 11.05 -2.35
N ILE A 61 -4.49 11.20 -3.64
CA ILE A 61 -3.49 12.12 -4.18
C ILE A 61 -4.01 12.87 -5.40
N LYS A 62 -3.34 13.95 -5.75
CA LYS A 62 -3.56 14.64 -7.01
C LYS A 62 -2.99 13.80 -8.15
N ASP A 63 -3.60 13.91 -9.33
CA ASP A 63 -3.14 13.18 -10.51
C ASP A 63 -1.66 13.43 -10.81
N ALA A 64 -1.20 14.67 -10.63
CA ALA A 64 0.17 15.05 -10.90
C ALA A 64 1.19 14.35 -10.00
N ASP A 65 0.78 13.86 -8.82
CA ASP A 65 1.67 13.23 -7.86
C ASP A 65 1.76 11.70 -8.04
N LYS A 66 1.03 11.16 -8.98
CA LYS A 66 0.89 9.70 -9.13
C LYS A 66 2.22 8.98 -9.25
N ASP A 67 3.03 9.37 -10.23
CA ASP A 67 4.28 8.64 -10.50
C ASP A 67 5.27 8.74 -9.34
N PHE A 68 5.33 9.89 -8.71
CA PHE A 68 6.20 10.11 -7.55
C PHE A 68 5.77 9.25 -6.36
N VAL A 69 4.47 9.23 -6.06
CA VAL A 69 3.95 8.44 -4.94
C VAL A 69 4.14 6.94 -5.20
N ILE A 70 3.84 6.48 -6.41
CA ILE A 70 4.02 5.07 -6.76
C ILE A 70 5.47 4.65 -6.62
N SER A 71 6.42 5.44 -7.16
CA SER A 71 7.83 5.09 -7.06
C SER A 71 8.33 5.12 -5.62
N THR A 72 7.83 6.05 -4.79
CA THR A 72 8.15 6.11 -3.37
C THR A 72 7.71 4.83 -2.66
N ILE A 73 6.50 4.36 -2.94
CA ILE A 73 5.98 3.12 -2.33
C ILE A 73 6.79 1.91 -2.80
N ILE A 74 7.05 1.80 -4.09
CA ILE A 74 7.78 0.66 -4.66
C ILE A 74 9.19 0.58 -4.05
N ASP A 75 9.90 1.68 -4.01
CA ASP A 75 11.27 1.70 -3.48
C ASP A 75 11.32 1.29 -2.01
N ALA A 76 10.34 1.70 -1.23
CA ALA A 76 10.28 1.37 0.20
C ALA A 76 9.79 -0.04 0.47
N ALA A 77 8.86 -0.56 -0.34
CA ALA A 77 8.21 -1.85 -0.09
C ALA A 77 8.95 -3.05 -0.72
N ARG A 78 9.77 -2.79 -1.70
CA ARG A 78 10.46 -3.85 -2.46
C ARG A 78 11.51 -4.56 -1.61
N THR A 79 11.57 -5.88 -1.76
CA THR A 79 12.64 -6.69 -1.18
C THR A 79 13.84 -6.61 -2.12
N ASP A 80 14.92 -5.99 -1.66
CA ASP A 80 16.13 -5.73 -2.46
C ASP A 80 15.82 -4.94 -3.74
N GLU A 81 16.79 -4.81 -4.61
CA GLU A 81 16.64 -4.07 -5.87
C GLU A 81 15.79 -4.82 -6.89
N LYS A 82 15.76 -6.15 -6.80
CA LYS A 82 15.06 -7.00 -7.76
C LYS A 82 13.62 -7.28 -7.37
N GLY A 83 13.30 -7.12 -6.10
CA GLY A 83 12.01 -7.52 -5.58
C GLY A 83 11.89 -9.02 -5.40
N ALA A 84 10.77 -9.44 -4.79
CA ALA A 84 10.46 -10.85 -4.55
C ALA A 84 8.95 -11.06 -4.61
N PHE A 85 8.53 -12.28 -4.88
CA PHE A 85 7.10 -12.63 -4.78
C PHE A 85 6.60 -12.36 -3.38
N GLY A 86 5.44 -11.72 -3.28
CA GLY A 86 4.87 -11.36 -2.00
C GLY A 86 5.18 -9.93 -1.56
N ASP A 87 5.97 -9.17 -2.32
CA ASP A 87 6.24 -7.76 -2.00
C ASP A 87 4.98 -6.92 -2.01
N GLY A 88 4.00 -7.29 -2.82
CA GLY A 88 2.71 -6.64 -2.83
C GLY A 88 2.28 -6.12 -4.18
N LYS A 89 1.25 -5.29 -4.15
CA LYS A 89 0.66 -4.74 -5.38
C LYS A 89 0.09 -3.37 -5.11
N ILE A 90 0.11 -2.53 -6.13
CA ILE A 90 -0.48 -1.20 -6.06
C ILE A 90 -1.60 -1.11 -7.09
N PHE A 91 -2.76 -0.64 -6.64
CA PHE A 91 -3.90 -0.36 -7.51
C PHE A 91 -4.19 1.12 -7.49
N VAL A 92 -4.45 1.68 -8.66
CA VAL A 92 -4.77 3.10 -8.81
C VAL A 92 -6.12 3.23 -9.46
N THR A 93 -7.02 3.97 -8.83
CA THR A 93 -8.35 4.25 -9.37
C THR A 93 -8.67 5.72 -9.27
N PRO A 94 -9.49 6.25 -10.19
CA PRO A 94 -9.97 7.61 -10.06
C PRO A 94 -10.88 7.76 -8.84
N ILE A 95 -10.81 8.93 -8.20
CA ILE A 95 -11.77 9.35 -7.18
C ILE A 95 -12.72 10.32 -7.88
N VAL A 96 -14.00 9.95 -7.94
CA VAL A 96 -15.02 10.78 -8.57
C VAL A 96 -15.29 12.01 -7.72
N GLU A 97 -15.48 11.81 -6.40
CA GLU A 97 -15.74 12.88 -5.47
C GLU A 97 -15.16 12.51 -4.10
N SER A 98 -14.71 13.51 -3.37
CA SER A 98 -14.28 13.30 -1.98
C SER A 98 -14.80 14.47 -1.14
N TYR A 99 -15.18 14.17 0.10
CA TYR A 99 -15.72 15.14 1.03
C TYR A 99 -14.97 15.05 2.34
N THR A 100 -14.62 16.20 2.89
CA THR A 100 -14.04 16.25 4.23
C THR A 100 -15.19 16.31 5.24
N ILE A 101 -15.22 15.32 6.14
CA ILE A 101 -16.34 15.19 7.08
C ILE A 101 -16.45 16.43 7.97
N SER A 102 -15.32 16.93 8.47
CA SER A 102 -15.33 18.05 9.42
C SER A 102 -15.91 19.33 8.81
N SER A 103 -15.67 19.60 7.53
CA SER A 103 -16.18 20.79 6.88
C SER A 103 -17.49 20.53 6.12
N GLY A 104 -17.74 19.27 5.77
CA GLY A 104 -18.86 18.88 4.91
C GLY A 104 -18.71 19.33 3.47
N VAL A 105 -17.51 19.74 3.07
CA VAL A 105 -17.26 20.33 1.75
C VAL A 105 -16.49 19.35 0.87
N MET A 106 -16.86 19.33 -0.42
CA MET A 106 -16.18 18.56 -1.44
C MET A 106 -14.80 19.15 -1.72
N GLU A 107 -13.84 18.30 -1.84
CA GLU A 107 -12.47 18.68 -2.16
C GLU A 107 -12.00 18.09 -3.47
#